data_4b2ac8dfb51f9ca07f86d583a72a3325
#
_entry.id   4b2ac8dfb51f9ca07f86d583a72a3325
#
_cell.length_a   1.000
_cell.length_b   1.000
_cell.length_c   1.000
_cell.angle_alpha   90.00
_cell.angle_beta   90.00
_cell.angle_gamma   90.00
#
_symmetry.space_group_name_H-M   'P 1'
#
loop_
_entity.id
_entity.type
_entity.pdbx_description
1 polymer ?
#
loop_
_entity_poly.entity_id
_entity_poly.type
_entity_poly.pdbx_seq_one_letter_code
_entity_poly.pdbx_strand_id
1 'polypeptide(L)'
;MIVKTENLSREFVRGKNQFYAADHVNLEVEEKELVAIMGQSGSGKSTLFHMLTGILKPTEGKITVLDHEIEKMNDRQLSVLRGGDLGYIMQGQNLLQNLTVMENILLPLSLGKNRKPDKERITYLTELLGIQNMLSEYPANLSGGEQRRVSIARTFAQNPKLVVADEPTSSLDMENSEIIMKYFQKMAKEGTTILVSTHDREFANYTDRCLWMKKGKLEKRELE
;
A
#
# COMPACT_ATOMS: atom_id res chain seq x y z
N MET A 1 -14.04 5.85 -10.29
CA MET A 1 -12.89 4.92 -10.52
C MET A 1 -11.61 5.62 -10.08
N ILE A 2 -10.83 5.03 -9.18
CA ILE A 2 -9.62 5.66 -8.61
C ILE A 2 -8.33 5.05 -9.16
N VAL A 3 -8.37 3.78 -9.58
CA VAL A 3 -7.28 3.07 -10.27
C VAL A 3 -7.82 2.44 -11.53
N LYS A 4 -7.12 2.63 -12.65
CA LYS A 4 -7.36 1.94 -13.90
C LYS A 4 -6.06 1.56 -14.58
N THR A 5 -5.93 0.31 -15.04
CA THR A 5 -4.83 -0.12 -15.91
C THR A 5 -5.38 -0.71 -17.19
N GLU A 6 -4.70 -0.44 -18.30
CA GLU A 6 -5.06 -0.93 -19.63
C GLU A 6 -3.87 -1.63 -20.27
N ASN A 7 -3.97 -2.97 -20.43
CA ASN A 7 -2.94 -3.84 -21.01
C ASN A 7 -1.55 -3.61 -20.39
N LEU A 8 -1.52 -3.42 -19.06
CA LEU A 8 -0.32 -3.06 -18.34
C LEU A 8 0.65 -4.22 -18.29
N SER A 9 1.87 -4.00 -18.78
CA SER A 9 2.90 -5.03 -18.82
C SER A 9 4.24 -4.51 -18.28
N ARG A 10 4.95 -5.39 -17.59
CA ARG A 10 6.34 -5.16 -17.19
C ARG A 10 7.19 -6.38 -17.49
N GLU A 11 8.11 -6.19 -18.42
CA GLU A 11 9.10 -7.17 -18.80
C GLU A 11 10.40 -6.96 -18.03
N PHE A 12 11.03 -8.05 -17.64
CA PHE A 12 12.38 -8.09 -17.08
C PHE A 12 13.26 -9.04 -17.89
N VAL A 13 14.54 -8.69 -17.98
CA VAL A 13 15.58 -9.50 -18.62
C VAL A 13 16.49 -10.07 -17.54
N ARG A 14 16.65 -11.39 -17.49
CA ARG A 14 17.61 -12.08 -16.61
C ARG A 14 18.54 -12.95 -17.44
N GLY A 15 19.73 -12.46 -17.70
CA GLY A 15 20.68 -13.09 -18.63
C GLY A 15 20.12 -13.09 -20.05
N LYS A 16 19.88 -14.29 -20.62
CA LYS A 16 19.25 -14.46 -21.95
C LYS A 16 17.74 -14.65 -21.92
N ASN A 17 17.15 -14.76 -20.74
CA ASN A 17 15.72 -15.02 -20.57
C ASN A 17 14.96 -13.74 -20.34
N GLN A 18 13.90 -13.53 -21.10
CA GLN A 18 12.91 -12.48 -20.92
C GLN A 18 11.68 -13.08 -20.24
N PHE A 19 11.07 -12.36 -19.30
CA PHE A 19 9.85 -12.77 -18.67
C PHE A 19 8.99 -11.56 -18.26
N TYR A 20 7.69 -11.72 -18.30
CA TYR A 20 6.73 -10.73 -17.84
C TYR A 20 6.42 -10.94 -16.36
N ALA A 21 6.73 -9.94 -15.52
CA ALA A 21 6.28 -9.91 -14.13
C ALA A 21 4.84 -9.41 -14.00
N ALA A 22 4.40 -8.57 -14.94
CA ALA A 22 3.00 -8.24 -15.21
C ALA A 22 2.77 -8.39 -16.73
N ASP A 23 1.69 -9.04 -17.14
CA ASP A 23 1.40 -9.42 -18.52
C ASP A 23 -0.04 -9.04 -18.87
N HIS A 24 -0.21 -7.92 -19.59
CA HIS A 24 -1.48 -7.36 -20.06
C HIS A 24 -2.53 -7.23 -18.92
N VAL A 25 -2.09 -6.71 -17.76
CA VAL A 25 -2.96 -6.56 -16.59
C VAL A 25 -3.98 -5.45 -16.83
N ASN A 26 -5.26 -5.80 -16.72
CA ASN A 26 -6.38 -4.87 -16.71
C ASN A 26 -7.01 -4.88 -15.30
N LEU A 27 -6.93 -3.75 -14.59
CA LEU A 27 -7.43 -3.57 -13.24
C LEU A 27 -8.27 -2.31 -13.17
N GLU A 28 -9.41 -2.41 -12.53
CA GLU A 28 -10.26 -1.28 -12.20
C GLU A 28 -10.60 -1.34 -10.71
N VAL A 29 -10.43 -0.23 -9.98
CA VAL A 29 -10.77 -0.09 -8.56
C VAL A 29 -11.63 1.16 -8.40
N GLU A 30 -12.75 1.00 -7.74
CA GLU A 30 -13.65 2.12 -7.44
C GLU A 30 -13.23 2.83 -6.13
N GLU A 31 -13.73 4.05 -5.96
CA GLU A 31 -13.48 4.80 -4.71
C GLU A 31 -14.10 4.09 -3.51
N LYS A 32 -13.40 4.15 -2.36
CA LYS A 32 -13.81 3.57 -1.06
C LYS A 32 -13.88 2.04 -1.05
N GLU A 33 -13.30 1.38 -2.05
CA GLU A 33 -13.23 -0.07 -2.15
C GLU A 33 -11.98 -0.59 -1.41
N LEU A 34 -12.11 -1.65 -0.65
CA LEU A 34 -10.99 -2.44 -0.11
C LEU A 34 -10.81 -3.70 -0.96
N VAL A 35 -9.79 -3.70 -1.81
CA VAL A 35 -9.52 -4.78 -2.79
C VAL A 35 -8.27 -5.54 -2.39
N ALA A 36 -8.34 -6.87 -2.36
CA ALA A 36 -7.17 -7.73 -2.23
C ALA A 36 -6.71 -8.27 -3.58
N ILE A 37 -5.40 -8.21 -3.83
CA ILE A 37 -4.73 -8.97 -4.89
C ILE A 37 -3.97 -10.13 -4.26
N MET A 38 -4.50 -11.31 -4.44
CA MET A 38 -3.94 -12.54 -3.91
C MET A 38 -3.04 -13.23 -4.93
N GLY A 39 -2.11 -14.03 -4.45
CA GLY A 39 -1.22 -14.81 -5.30
C GLY A 39 0.04 -15.26 -4.59
N GLN A 40 0.67 -16.31 -5.12
CA GLN A 40 1.92 -16.84 -4.57
C GLN A 40 3.06 -15.81 -4.65
N SER A 41 4.12 -16.02 -3.87
CA SER A 41 5.35 -15.25 -4.01
C SER A 41 5.87 -15.34 -5.46
N GLY A 42 6.33 -14.20 -6.01
CA GLY A 42 6.79 -14.13 -7.39
C GLY A 42 5.68 -14.11 -8.46
N SER A 43 4.39 -14.01 -8.09
CA SER A 43 3.30 -13.90 -9.07
C SER A 43 3.22 -12.55 -9.79
N GLY A 44 3.91 -11.51 -9.29
CA GLY A 44 3.96 -10.17 -9.88
C GLY A 44 3.27 -9.06 -9.08
N LYS A 45 2.68 -9.34 -7.91
CA LYS A 45 1.92 -8.37 -7.07
C LYS A 45 2.72 -7.11 -6.76
N SER A 46 3.93 -7.26 -6.19
CA SER A 46 4.79 -6.11 -5.86
C SER A 46 5.19 -5.32 -7.11
N THR A 47 5.41 -5.99 -8.25
CA THR A 47 5.69 -5.31 -9.53
C THR A 47 4.52 -4.44 -9.97
N LEU A 48 3.29 -4.99 -9.89
CA LEU A 48 2.08 -4.22 -10.18
C LEU A 48 1.96 -3.01 -9.24
N PHE A 49 2.16 -3.20 -7.94
CA PHE A 49 2.07 -2.12 -6.94
C PHE A 49 3.14 -1.04 -7.13
N HIS A 50 4.37 -1.44 -7.50
CA HIS A 50 5.41 -0.47 -7.85
C HIS A 50 5.05 0.35 -9.09
N MET A 51 4.37 -0.24 -10.07
CA MET A 51 3.89 0.50 -11.24
C MET A 51 2.75 1.46 -10.88
N LEU A 52 1.77 1.02 -10.10
CA LEU A 52 0.65 1.86 -9.64
C LEU A 52 1.11 3.06 -8.80
N THR A 53 2.20 2.89 -8.04
CA THR A 53 2.77 3.96 -7.20
C THR A 53 3.85 4.81 -7.90
N GLY A 54 4.13 4.52 -9.18
CA GLY A 54 5.12 5.23 -9.99
C GLY A 54 6.57 5.02 -9.53
N ILE A 55 6.85 3.96 -8.77
CA ILE A 55 8.22 3.54 -8.40
C ILE A 55 8.88 2.83 -9.58
N LEU A 56 8.08 2.10 -10.36
CA LEU A 56 8.53 1.37 -11.53
C LEU A 56 7.71 1.81 -12.74
N LYS A 57 8.40 2.11 -13.85
CA LYS A 57 7.70 2.42 -15.12
C LYS A 57 7.27 1.12 -15.80
N PRO A 58 6.09 1.08 -16.43
CA PRO A 58 5.67 -0.04 -17.25
C PRO A 58 6.56 -0.17 -18.51
N THR A 59 6.60 -1.35 -19.09
CA THR A 59 7.16 -1.56 -20.45
C THR A 59 6.10 -1.20 -21.49
N GLU A 60 4.83 -1.56 -21.22
CA GLU A 60 3.69 -1.30 -22.10
C GLU A 60 2.43 -1.04 -21.28
N GLY A 61 1.42 -0.45 -21.93
CA GLY A 61 0.13 -0.18 -21.34
C GLY A 61 0.02 1.18 -20.67
N LYS A 62 -1.12 1.42 -20.01
CA LYS A 62 -1.43 2.69 -19.34
C LYS A 62 -1.82 2.49 -17.90
N ILE A 63 -1.54 3.49 -17.08
CA ILE A 63 -1.89 3.52 -15.66
C ILE A 63 -2.53 4.86 -15.33
N THR A 64 -3.78 4.85 -14.92
CA THR A 64 -4.44 6.02 -14.34
C THR A 64 -4.67 5.77 -12.84
N VAL A 65 -4.15 6.65 -12.00
CA VAL A 65 -4.33 6.64 -10.56
C VAL A 65 -4.70 8.04 -10.10
N LEU A 66 -5.81 8.20 -9.37
CA LEU A 66 -6.28 9.50 -8.89
C LEU A 66 -6.37 10.54 -10.04
N ASP A 67 -6.89 10.13 -11.17
CA ASP A 67 -7.03 10.91 -12.42
C ASP A 67 -5.69 11.34 -13.06
N HIS A 68 -4.57 10.77 -12.63
CA HIS A 68 -3.24 11.03 -13.19
C HIS A 68 -2.72 9.85 -14.02
N GLU A 69 -2.20 10.12 -15.21
CA GLU A 69 -1.47 9.13 -16.04
C GLU A 69 -0.04 8.95 -15.48
N ILE A 70 0.14 7.93 -14.65
CA ILE A 70 1.36 7.69 -13.85
C ILE A 70 2.63 7.57 -14.72
N GLU A 71 2.53 6.88 -15.85
CA GLU A 71 3.67 6.65 -16.76
C GLU A 71 4.19 7.94 -17.42
N LYS A 72 3.36 9.01 -17.46
CA LYS A 72 3.72 10.32 -18.03
C LYS A 72 4.25 11.30 -16.98
N MET A 73 4.10 10.99 -15.69
CA MET A 73 4.55 11.86 -14.61
C MET A 73 6.07 11.81 -14.44
N ASN A 74 6.67 12.97 -14.14
CA ASN A 74 8.06 13.05 -13.72
C ASN A 74 8.21 12.77 -12.21
N ASP A 75 9.46 12.57 -11.74
CA ASP A 75 9.75 12.21 -10.36
C ASP A 75 9.20 13.22 -9.34
N ARG A 76 9.23 14.52 -9.67
CA ARG A 76 8.69 15.58 -8.81
C ARG A 76 7.18 15.48 -8.66
N GLN A 77 6.46 15.22 -9.75
CA GLN A 77 5.01 15.04 -9.74
C GLN A 77 4.62 13.78 -8.96
N LEU A 78 5.32 12.66 -9.20
CA LEU A 78 5.13 11.42 -8.47
C LEU A 78 5.42 11.57 -6.97
N SER A 79 6.47 12.34 -6.62
CA SER A 79 6.80 12.64 -5.23
C SER A 79 5.68 13.44 -4.53
N VAL A 80 5.10 14.43 -5.22
CA VAL A 80 3.96 15.20 -4.71
C VAL A 80 2.74 14.31 -4.51
N LEU A 81 2.43 13.43 -5.47
CA LEU A 81 1.31 12.49 -5.39
C LEU A 81 1.48 11.54 -4.20
N ARG A 82 2.65 10.91 -4.04
CA ARG A 82 2.98 10.03 -2.90
C ARG A 82 3.10 10.76 -1.57
N GLY A 83 3.44 12.04 -1.59
CA GLY A 83 3.46 12.90 -0.40
C GLY A 83 2.07 13.45 -0.04
N GLY A 84 1.00 12.96 -0.65
CA GLY A 84 -0.34 13.50 -0.49
C GLY A 84 -1.44 12.45 -0.57
N ASP A 85 -2.04 12.33 -1.73
CA ASP A 85 -3.27 11.56 -1.92
C ASP A 85 -3.03 10.06 -2.14
N LEU A 86 -1.78 9.66 -2.42
CA LEU A 86 -1.35 8.27 -2.61
C LEU A 86 -0.46 7.80 -1.47
N GLY A 87 -0.94 6.92 -0.62
CA GLY A 87 -0.14 6.23 0.40
C GLY A 87 0.45 4.93 -0.14
N TYR A 88 1.70 4.63 0.23
CA TYR A 88 2.31 3.33 -0.08
C TYR A 88 2.92 2.69 1.15
N ILE A 89 2.45 1.49 1.48
CA ILE A 89 2.96 0.64 2.55
C ILE A 89 3.78 -0.47 1.92
N MET A 90 5.10 -0.30 1.91
CA MET A 90 6.04 -1.27 1.33
C MET A 90 6.14 -2.54 2.17
N GLN A 91 6.51 -3.64 1.54
CA GLN A 91 6.89 -4.87 2.24
C GLN A 91 8.13 -4.63 3.13
N GLY A 92 8.17 -5.27 4.30
CA GLY A 92 9.27 -5.19 5.24
C GLY A 92 9.25 -3.96 6.17
N GLN A 93 10.35 -3.80 6.90
CA GLN A 93 10.55 -2.71 7.86
C GLN A 93 11.19 -1.52 7.16
N ASN A 94 10.55 -0.36 7.25
CA ASN A 94 10.98 0.87 6.57
C ASN A 94 10.92 2.12 7.45
N LEU A 95 10.94 1.94 8.78
CA LEU A 95 11.04 3.06 9.72
C LEU A 95 12.47 3.60 9.77
N LEU A 96 12.60 4.92 9.94
CA LEU A 96 13.88 5.56 10.17
C LEU A 96 14.30 5.32 11.62
N GLN A 97 15.40 4.59 11.79
CA GLN A 97 15.86 4.09 13.10
C GLN A 97 16.32 5.19 14.06
N ASN A 98 16.71 6.35 13.53
CA ASN A 98 17.15 7.53 14.28
C ASN A 98 16.03 8.51 14.63
N LEU A 99 14.79 8.20 14.29
CA LEU A 99 13.60 8.96 14.62
C LEU A 99 12.71 8.17 15.57
N THR A 100 12.07 8.84 16.51
CA THR A 100 11.05 8.26 17.37
C THR A 100 9.83 7.79 16.57
N VAL A 101 8.93 7.03 17.18
CA VAL A 101 7.66 6.63 16.58
C VAL A 101 6.87 7.85 16.11
N MET A 102 6.71 8.87 16.96
CA MET A 102 5.98 10.09 16.61
C MET A 102 6.63 10.80 15.42
N GLU A 103 7.95 10.95 15.42
CA GLU A 103 8.68 11.60 14.32
C GLU A 103 8.57 10.81 13.02
N ASN A 104 8.60 9.48 13.06
CA ASN A 104 8.34 8.62 11.90
C ASN A 104 6.93 8.86 11.34
N ILE A 105 5.90 8.93 12.21
CA ILE A 105 4.52 9.18 11.80
C ILE A 105 4.37 10.56 11.15
N LEU A 106 5.02 11.58 11.71
CA LEU A 106 4.93 12.96 11.24
C LEU A 106 5.81 13.28 10.03
N LEU A 107 6.80 12.44 9.74
CA LEU A 107 7.79 12.68 8.67
C LEU A 107 7.17 13.04 7.32
N PRO A 108 6.16 12.30 6.79
CA PRO A 108 5.58 12.66 5.50
C PRO A 108 4.91 14.04 5.49
N LEU A 109 4.34 14.46 6.62
CA LEU A 109 3.71 15.76 6.76
C LEU A 109 4.75 16.89 6.73
N SER A 110 5.95 16.65 7.28
CA SER A 110 7.05 17.63 7.28
C SER A 110 7.70 17.80 5.90
N LEU A 111 7.65 16.75 5.05
CA LEU A 111 8.18 16.78 3.69
C LEU A 111 7.17 17.38 2.69
N GLY A 112 5.89 17.34 3.01
CA GLY A 112 4.82 17.91 2.20
C GLY A 112 4.74 19.44 2.33
N LYS A 113 4.40 20.14 1.23
CA LYS A 113 4.19 21.59 1.30
C LYS A 113 2.93 21.91 2.11
N ASN A 114 3.09 22.63 3.24
CA ASN A 114 2.03 23.24 4.05
C ASN A 114 1.01 22.29 4.72
N ARG A 115 1.34 21.04 4.98
CA ARG A 115 0.48 20.16 5.77
C ARG A 115 0.85 20.27 7.25
N LYS A 116 0.00 20.93 8.01
CA LYS A 116 0.12 20.90 9.48
C LYS A 116 -0.36 19.55 10.01
N PRO A 117 0.35 18.99 11.01
CA PRO A 117 -0.15 17.78 11.67
C PRO A 117 -1.53 18.03 12.28
N ASP A 118 -2.50 17.23 11.91
CA ASP A 118 -3.78 17.15 12.58
C ASP A 118 -3.61 16.27 13.83
N LYS A 119 -3.56 16.91 14.99
CA LYS A 119 -3.33 16.22 16.27
C LYS A 119 -4.44 15.22 16.59
N GLU A 120 -5.69 15.58 16.32
CA GLU A 120 -6.84 14.71 16.60
C GLU A 120 -6.76 13.45 15.74
N ARG A 121 -6.43 13.61 14.46
CA ARG A 121 -6.21 12.49 13.55
C ARG A 121 -5.05 11.60 13.99
N ILE A 122 -3.90 12.18 14.37
CA ILE A 122 -2.75 11.38 14.84
C ILE A 122 -3.12 10.58 16.10
N THR A 123 -3.79 11.22 17.07
CA THR A 123 -4.29 10.53 18.27
C THR A 123 -5.20 9.37 17.88
N TYR A 124 -6.20 9.62 17.04
CA TYR A 124 -7.14 8.61 16.56
C TYR A 124 -6.44 7.42 15.89
N LEU A 125 -5.49 7.67 14.96
CA LEU A 125 -4.75 6.61 14.27
C LEU A 125 -3.90 5.77 15.24
N THR A 126 -3.23 6.42 16.19
CA THR A 126 -2.35 5.74 17.14
C THR A 126 -3.13 4.91 18.18
N GLU A 127 -4.31 5.36 18.57
CA GLU A 127 -5.24 4.60 19.41
C GLU A 127 -5.77 3.37 18.70
N LEU A 128 -6.27 3.52 17.46
CA LEU A 128 -6.78 2.39 16.65
C LEU A 128 -5.73 1.31 16.41
N LEU A 129 -4.49 1.71 16.23
CA LEU A 129 -3.37 0.80 15.99
C LEU A 129 -2.70 0.32 17.29
N GLY A 130 -3.16 0.80 18.46
CA GLY A 130 -2.63 0.39 19.76
C GLY A 130 -1.16 0.77 19.99
N ILE A 131 -0.72 1.93 19.47
CA ILE A 131 0.68 2.40 19.53
C ILE A 131 0.85 3.71 20.30
N GLN A 132 -0.21 4.23 20.96
CA GLN A 132 -0.19 5.53 21.66
C GLN A 132 0.83 5.58 22.81
N ASN A 133 1.13 4.45 23.45
CA ASN A 133 2.04 4.38 24.60
C ASN A 133 3.53 4.32 24.20
N MET A 134 3.83 4.22 22.91
CA MET A 134 5.20 4.06 22.41
C MET A 134 5.64 5.20 21.48
N LEU A 135 4.95 6.35 21.50
CA LEU A 135 5.22 7.47 20.61
C LEU A 135 6.60 8.10 20.79
N SER A 136 7.18 8.00 21.99
CA SER A 136 8.55 8.46 22.32
C SER A 136 9.63 7.41 22.11
N GLU A 137 9.24 6.14 21.84
CA GLU A 137 10.20 5.06 21.61
C GLU A 137 10.86 5.16 20.24
N TYR A 138 12.01 4.51 20.11
CA TYR A 138 12.70 4.32 18.83
C TYR A 138 12.33 2.97 18.21
N PRO A 139 12.36 2.83 16.86
CA PRO A 139 12.00 1.58 16.20
C PRO A 139 12.76 0.34 16.71
N ALA A 140 14.01 0.50 17.17
CA ALA A 140 14.81 -0.58 17.72
C ALA A 140 14.21 -1.22 19.00
N ASN A 141 13.36 -0.48 19.73
CA ASN A 141 12.71 -0.94 20.95
C ASN A 141 11.36 -1.63 20.69
N LEU A 142 10.92 -1.68 19.43
CA LEU A 142 9.61 -2.19 19.03
C LEU A 142 9.71 -3.60 18.44
N SER A 143 8.71 -4.43 18.70
CA SER A 143 8.49 -5.68 17.96
C SER A 143 8.22 -5.41 16.47
N GLY A 144 8.38 -6.45 15.63
CA GLY A 144 8.10 -6.33 14.20
C GLY A 144 6.65 -5.91 13.91
N GLY A 145 5.69 -6.41 14.68
CA GLY A 145 4.27 -6.04 14.57
C GLY A 145 4.02 -4.57 14.93
N GLU A 146 4.62 -4.07 16.00
CA GLU A 146 4.55 -2.66 16.40
C GLU A 146 5.17 -1.75 15.34
N GLN A 147 6.35 -2.08 14.82
CA GLN A 147 6.97 -1.32 13.72
C GLN A 147 6.08 -1.28 12.49
N ARG A 148 5.39 -2.39 12.18
CA ARG A 148 4.44 -2.44 11.06
C ARG A 148 3.25 -1.50 11.30
N ARG A 149 2.66 -1.50 12.51
CA ARG A 149 1.58 -0.58 12.87
C ARG A 149 2.01 0.88 12.81
N VAL A 150 3.24 1.22 13.23
CA VAL A 150 3.82 2.57 13.07
C VAL A 150 3.94 2.95 11.60
N SER A 151 4.42 2.05 10.74
CA SER A 151 4.53 2.28 9.30
C SER A 151 3.17 2.54 8.65
N ILE A 152 2.13 1.84 9.10
CA ILE A 152 0.74 2.05 8.67
C ILE A 152 0.26 3.43 9.15
N ALA A 153 0.43 3.77 10.45
CA ALA A 153 0.07 5.08 10.99
C ALA A 153 0.73 6.22 10.21
N ARG A 154 2.02 6.09 9.89
CA ARG A 154 2.78 7.05 9.07
C ARG A 154 2.11 7.29 7.71
N THR A 155 1.67 6.22 7.06
CA THR A 155 1.03 6.33 5.74
C THR A 155 -0.32 7.03 5.82
N PHE A 156 -1.14 6.69 6.82
CA PHE A 156 -2.46 7.28 7.00
C PHE A 156 -2.46 8.67 7.65
N ALA A 157 -1.36 9.12 8.24
CA ALA A 157 -1.22 10.46 8.80
C ALA A 157 -1.47 11.57 7.77
N GLN A 158 -1.21 11.31 6.49
CA GLN A 158 -1.45 12.25 5.40
C GLN A 158 -2.91 12.33 4.93
N ASN A 159 -3.80 11.48 5.45
CA ASN A 159 -5.17 11.31 4.98
C ASN A 159 -5.26 11.03 3.48
N PRO A 160 -4.62 9.95 2.99
CA PRO A 160 -4.58 9.62 1.57
C PRO A 160 -5.97 9.17 1.07
N LYS A 161 -6.26 9.45 -0.22
CA LYS A 161 -7.46 8.95 -0.89
C LYS A 161 -7.31 7.49 -1.33
N LEU A 162 -6.07 7.10 -1.68
CA LEU A 162 -5.70 5.74 -2.06
C LEU A 162 -4.50 5.27 -1.25
N VAL A 163 -4.59 4.07 -0.69
CA VAL A 163 -3.47 3.35 -0.09
C VAL A 163 -3.21 2.06 -0.86
N VAL A 164 -1.97 1.88 -1.28
CA VAL A 164 -1.46 0.62 -1.84
C VAL A 164 -0.60 -0.03 -0.77
N ALA A 165 -0.92 -1.26 -0.35
CA ALA A 165 -0.25 -1.96 0.74
C ALA A 165 0.31 -3.30 0.27
N ASP A 166 1.64 -3.42 0.21
CA ASP A 166 2.30 -4.65 -0.24
C ASP A 166 2.61 -5.57 0.95
N GLU A 167 1.88 -6.68 1.02
CA GLU A 167 1.96 -7.70 2.07
C GLU A 167 1.99 -7.12 3.49
N PRO A 168 0.97 -6.33 3.90
CA PRO A 168 0.99 -5.58 5.16
C PRO A 168 0.99 -6.45 6.41
N THR A 169 0.60 -7.70 6.31
CA THR A 169 0.54 -8.66 7.43
C THR A 169 1.59 -9.75 7.35
N SER A 170 2.47 -9.72 6.34
CA SER A 170 3.51 -10.76 6.20
C SER A 170 4.44 -10.76 7.41
N SER A 171 4.75 -11.97 7.90
CA SER A 171 5.61 -12.19 9.08
C SER A 171 5.05 -11.68 10.41
N LEU A 172 3.75 -11.41 10.49
CA LEU A 172 3.04 -11.08 11.72
C LEU A 172 2.30 -12.31 12.26
N ASP A 173 2.11 -12.34 13.58
CA ASP A 173 1.18 -13.26 14.21
C ASP A 173 -0.27 -12.92 13.86
N MET A 174 -1.18 -13.82 14.23
CA MET A 174 -2.61 -13.68 13.90
C MET A 174 -3.21 -12.44 14.56
N GLU A 175 -2.87 -12.12 15.82
CA GLU A 175 -3.41 -10.98 16.56
C GLU A 175 -3.02 -9.66 15.89
N ASN A 176 -1.75 -9.46 15.57
CA ASN A 176 -1.28 -8.27 14.85
C ASN A 176 -1.86 -8.16 13.45
N SER A 177 -2.04 -9.29 12.75
CA SER A 177 -2.67 -9.33 11.43
C SER A 177 -4.12 -8.88 11.50
N GLU A 178 -4.88 -9.36 12.47
CA GLU A 178 -6.30 -9.01 12.66
C GLU A 178 -6.48 -7.52 12.99
N ILE A 179 -5.62 -6.93 13.82
CA ILE A 179 -5.62 -5.49 14.11
C ILE A 179 -5.49 -4.69 12.81
N ILE A 180 -4.54 -5.05 11.94
CA ILE A 180 -4.30 -4.36 10.67
C ILE A 180 -5.48 -4.53 9.71
N MET A 181 -6.05 -5.73 9.60
CA MET A 181 -7.20 -6.00 8.73
C MET A 181 -8.42 -5.19 9.14
N LYS A 182 -8.76 -5.20 10.44
CA LYS A 182 -9.86 -4.39 11.00
C LYS A 182 -9.61 -2.88 10.78
N TYR A 183 -8.36 -2.46 10.95
CA TYR A 183 -7.98 -1.07 10.70
C TYR A 183 -8.22 -0.67 9.24
N PHE A 184 -7.78 -1.48 8.28
CA PHE A 184 -8.00 -1.20 6.85
C PHE A 184 -9.48 -1.18 6.50
N GLN A 185 -10.26 -2.14 7.01
CA GLN A 185 -11.71 -2.16 6.82
C GLN A 185 -12.39 -0.89 7.35
N LYS A 186 -11.93 -0.40 8.51
CA LYS A 186 -12.44 0.86 9.08
C LYS A 186 -12.07 2.06 8.23
N MET A 187 -10.82 2.16 7.78
CA MET A 187 -10.38 3.27 6.92
C MET A 187 -11.09 3.29 5.57
N ALA A 188 -11.40 2.12 4.99
CA ALA A 188 -12.17 2.04 3.76
C ALA A 188 -13.60 2.57 3.97
N LYS A 189 -14.27 2.18 5.08
CA LYS A 189 -15.59 2.72 5.45
C LYS A 189 -15.58 4.24 5.69
N GLU A 190 -14.45 4.78 6.13
CA GLU A 190 -14.24 6.23 6.33
C GLU A 190 -13.88 6.98 5.02
N GLY A 191 -13.74 6.26 3.91
CA GLY A 191 -13.61 6.86 2.59
C GLY A 191 -12.26 6.72 1.90
N THR A 192 -11.26 6.05 2.52
CA THR A 192 -9.99 5.73 1.86
C THR A 192 -10.16 4.50 0.98
N THR A 193 -9.72 4.55 -0.27
CA THR A 193 -9.61 3.34 -1.11
C THR A 193 -8.33 2.59 -0.75
N ILE A 194 -8.41 1.27 -0.62
CA ILE A 194 -7.25 0.47 -0.21
C ILE A 194 -7.06 -0.72 -1.15
N LEU A 195 -5.87 -0.84 -1.70
CA LEU A 195 -5.45 -1.97 -2.53
C LEU A 195 -4.35 -2.73 -1.80
N VAL A 196 -4.60 -4.00 -1.47
CA VAL A 196 -3.70 -4.83 -0.66
C VAL A 196 -3.19 -6.01 -1.46
N SER A 197 -1.89 -6.29 -1.44
CA SER A 197 -1.38 -7.59 -1.83
C SER A 197 -1.29 -8.52 -0.63
N THR A 198 -1.70 -9.78 -0.80
CA THR A 198 -1.55 -10.78 0.25
C THR A 198 -1.52 -12.19 -0.35
N HIS A 199 -0.95 -13.13 0.38
CA HIS A 199 -1.09 -14.56 0.14
C HIS A 199 -1.97 -15.23 1.20
N ASP A 200 -2.40 -14.48 2.22
CA ASP A 200 -3.25 -14.93 3.31
C ASP A 200 -4.72 -14.90 2.88
N ARG A 201 -5.37 -16.08 2.93
CA ARG A 201 -6.79 -16.23 2.58
C ARG A 201 -7.71 -15.58 3.62
N GLU A 202 -7.30 -15.51 4.88
CA GLU A 202 -8.13 -14.88 5.92
C GLU A 202 -8.30 -13.39 5.67
N PHE A 203 -7.29 -12.73 5.07
CA PHE A 203 -7.39 -11.33 4.68
C PHE A 203 -8.52 -11.08 3.68
N ALA A 204 -8.81 -12.04 2.81
CA ALA A 204 -9.89 -11.93 1.82
C ALA A 204 -11.27 -11.68 2.46
N ASN A 205 -11.51 -12.24 3.66
CA ASN A 205 -12.78 -12.07 4.38
C ASN A 205 -13.05 -10.64 4.86
N TYR A 206 -12.01 -9.80 4.86
CA TYR A 206 -12.11 -8.38 5.27
C TYR A 206 -12.26 -7.43 4.08
N THR A 207 -12.20 -7.94 2.85
CA THR A 207 -12.18 -7.13 1.61
C THR A 207 -13.52 -7.18 0.89
N ASP A 208 -13.82 -6.11 0.15
CA ASP A 208 -15.03 -6.05 -0.69
C ASP A 208 -14.90 -6.93 -1.93
N ARG A 209 -13.66 -7.12 -2.40
CA ARG A 209 -13.34 -7.90 -3.60
C ARG A 209 -11.93 -8.50 -3.55
N CYS A 210 -11.81 -9.73 -4.06
CA CYS A 210 -10.53 -10.40 -4.24
C CYS A 210 -10.25 -10.65 -5.72
N LEU A 211 -9.01 -10.39 -6.11
CA LEU A 211 -8.46 -10.70 -7.43
C LEU A 211 -7.27 -11.63 -7.25
N TRP A 212 -7.00 -12.48 -8.23
CA TRP A 212 -5.89 -13.42 -8.19
C TRP A 212 -4.84 -13.09 -9.22
N MET A 213 -3.58 -12.97 -8.77
CA MET A 213 -2.45 -12.79 -9.66
C MET A 213 -1.64 -14.08 -9.78
N LYS A 214 -1.49 -14.57 -11.02
CA LYS A 214 -0.76 -15.80 -11.34
C LYS A 214 0.10 -15.58 -12.57
N LYS A 215 1.42 -15.80 -12.42
CA LYS A 215 2.40 -15.66 -13.52
C LYS A 215 2.23 -14.35 -14.31
N GLY A 216 2.10 -13.22 -13.59
CA GLY A 216 1.95 -11.89 -14.18
C GLY A 216 0.53 -11.53 -14.65
N LYS A 217 -0.42 -12.44 -14.66
CA LYS A 217 -1.79 -12.20 -15.12
C LYS A 217 -2.76 -12.06 -13.95
N LEU A 218 -3.71 -11.14 -14.10
CA LEU A 218 -4.76 -10.91 -13.12
C LEU A 218 -6.03 -11.65 -13.55
N GLU A 219 -6.55 -12.48 -12.67
CA GLU A 219 -7.76 -13.29 -12.88
C GLU A 219 -8.83 -12.90 -11.86
N LYS A 220 -10.09 -12.78 -12.31
CA LYS A 220 -11.24 -12.73 -11.39
C LYS A 220 -11.51 -14.17 -10.95
N ARG A 221 -11.49 -14.45 -9.65
CA ARG A 221 -11.96 -15.70 -9.08
C ARG A 221 -12.97 -15.37 -8.00
N GLU A 222 -14.07 -16.10 -7.99
CA GLU A 222 -14.94 -16.14 -6.82
C GLU A 222 -14.20 -16.90 -5.71
N LEU A 223 -14.37 -16.43 -4.47
CA LEU A 223 -13.91 -17.15 -3.29
C LEU A 223 -14.80 -18.39 -3.13
N GLU A 224 -14.24 -19.58 -3.33
CA GLU A 224 -14.89 -20.84 -2.97
C GLU A 224 -14.82 -21.08 -1.47
#